data_8ece99f2106c96a0274a2007c53f57e4
#
_entry.id   8ece99f2106c96a0274a2007c53f57e4
#
_cell.length_a   1.000
_cell.length_b   1.000
_cell.length_c   1.000
_cell.angle_alpha   90.00
_cell.angle_beta   90.00
_cell.angle_gamma   90.00
#
_symmetry.space_group_name_H-M   'P 1'
#
loop_
_entity.id
_entity.type
_entity.pdbx_description
1 polymer ?
#
loop_
_entity_poly.entity_id
_entity_poly.type
_entity_poly.pdbx_seq_one_letter_code
_entity_poly.pdbx_strand_id
1 'polypeptide(L)'
;FLTMQRTHWSFTQGTRASVWGVNGRYLGPTIRVWNGDDVKLIYSNRLTENVAMTIRGLQVPGPLIGGAARMMSPNADWAPVLPIRQSAATLWYQANTPNRMAKQVYNGLAGMWLVEDEVSKNLPIPNHYGVDDFPVIIQDKRLDNFGTPEYSEPGSGGFVGDTLLVNGVQSPYVEV
;
A
#
# COMPACT_ATOMS: atom_id res chain seq x y z
N PHE A 1 13.41 1.99 1.16
CA PHE A 1 12.94 2.21 2.52
C PHE A 1 11.42 2.37 2.53
N LEU A 2 10.74 1.70 3.48
CA LEU A 2 9.30 1.78 3.71
C LEU A 2 9.06 2.10 5.18
N THR A 3 8.86 3.37 5.48
CA THR A 3 8.63 3.85 6.85
C THR A 3 7.13 4.00 7.11
N MET A 4 6.57 3.16 7.97
CA MET A 4 5.19 3.25 8.42
C MET A 4 5.11 4.29 9.53
N GLN A 5 4.33 5.35 9.32
CA GLN A 5 4.28 6.48 10.24
C GLN A 5 2.95 7.21 10.20
N ARG A 6 2.69 8.04 11.20
CA ARG A 6 1.57 8.99 11.16
C ARG A 6 1.85 10.09 10.16
N THR A 7 0.83 10.48 9.44
CA THR A 7 0.86 11.58 8.47
C THR A 7 -0.49 12.28 8.39
N HIS A 8 -0.60 13.26 7.52
CA HIS A 8 -1.86 13.93 7.23
C HIS A 8 -2.17 13.78 5.74
N TRP A 9 -3.46 13.71 5.44
CA TRP A 9 -3.96 13.59 4.08
C TRP A 9 -5.27 14.34 3.89
N SER A 10 -5.49 14.85 2.68
CA SER A 10 -6.73 15.50 2.28
C SER A 10 -7.48 14.58 1.31
N PHE A 11 -8.51 13.90 1.80
CA PHE A 11 -9.36 13.05 0.97
C PHE A 11 -10.30 13.88 0.09
N THR A 12 -10.72 15.03 0.61
CA THR A 12 -11.56 16.02 -0.04
C THR A 12 -10.90 17.39 0.03
N GLN A 13 -11.21 18.25 -0.94
CA GLN A 13 -10.62 19.58 -0.99
C GLN A 13 -10.93 20.39 0.29
N GLY A 14 -9.92 21.07 0.82
CA GLY A 14 -10.05 21.89 2.00
C GLY A 14 -10.04 21.17 3.36
N THR A 15 -9.94 19.84 3.36
CA THR A 15 -9.87 19.03 4.58
C THR A 15 -8.46 18.53 4.86
N ARG A 16 -8.19 18.15 6.12
CA ARG A 16 -6.91 17.55 6.51
C ARG A 16 -7.14 16.57 7.65
N ALA A 17 -7.05 15.29 7.33
CA ALA A 17 -7.20 14.21 8.30
C ALA A 17 -5.86 13.67 8.80
N SER A 18 -5.80 13.24 10.05
CA SER A 18 -4.69 12.43 10.56
C SER A 18 -4.88 10.99 10.11
N VAL A 19 -3.90 10.45 9.42
CA VAL A 19 -3.89 9.08 8.88
C VAL A 19 -2.56 8.41 9.15
N TRP A 20 -2.43 7.15 8.78
CA TRP A 20 -1.14 6.51 8.66
C TRP A 20 -0.73 6.46 7.20
N GLY A 21 0.53 6.22 6.98
CA GLY A 21 1.04 6.11 5.62
C GLY A 21 2.42 5.48 5.59
N VAL A 22 2.89 5.28 4.39
CA VAL A 22 4.24 4.82 4.13
C VAL A 22 5.02 5.96 3.48
N ASN A 23 6.19 6.27 4.02
CA ASN A 23 7.04 7.37 3.58
C ASN A 23 6.34 8.74 3.58
N GLY A 24 5.48 8.99 4.58
CA GLY A 24 4.81 10.27 4.76
C GLY A 24 3.60 10.52 3.85
N ARG A 25 3.15 9.53 3.10
CA ARG A 25 1.98 9.62 2.22
C ARG A 25 0.90 8.62 2.63
N TYR A 26 -0.34 9.03 2.48
CA TYR A 26 -1.48 8.11 2.52
C TYR A 26 -1.46 7.26 1.27
N LEU A 27 -1.57 5.95 1.45
CA LEU A 27 -1.15 4.94 0.49
C LEU A 27 0.33 5.12 0.12
N GLY A 28 1.12 4.12 0.38
CA GLY A 28 2.56 4.18 0.14
C GLY A 28 2.90 4.30 -1.35
N PRO A 29 4.15 4.57 -1.66
CA PRO A 29 4.61 4.70 -3.04
C PRO A 29 4.40 3.40 -3.82
N THR A 30 4.16 3.51 -5.12
CA THR A 30 4.26 2.36 -6.02
C THR A 30 5.71 1.90 -6.09
N ILE A 31 5.94 0.63 -5.82
CA ILE A 31 7.25 0.00 -5.90
C ILE A 31 7.32 -0.76 -7.23
N ARG A 32 8.32 -0.47 -8.03
CA ARG A 32 8.57 -1.13 -9.31
C ARG A 32 9.85 -1.92 -9.20
N VAL A 33 9.80 -3.19 -9.55
CA VAL A 33 10.93 -4.13 -9.52
C VAL A 33 10.98 -4.92 -10.81
N TRP A 34 12.14 -5.45 -11.13
CA TRP A 34 12.36 -6.21 -12.35
C TRP A 34 12.53 -7.70 -12.05
N ASN A 35 11.99 -8.54 -12.91
CA ASN A 35 12.25 -9.98 -12.83
C ASN A 35 13.75 -10.24 -13.00
N GLY A 36 14.36 -10.91 -12.04
CA GLY A 36 15.80 -11.13 -11.95
C GLY A 36 16.49 -10.30 -10.85
N ASP A 37 15.86 -9.25 -10.34
CA ASP A 37 16.42 -8.43 -9.26
C ASP A 37 16.50 -9.18 -7.92
N ASP A 38 17.45 -8.78 -7.10
CA ASP A 38 17.48 -9.03 -5.65
C ASP A 38 17.24 -7.72 -4.92
N VAL A 39 16.03 -7.55 -4.41
CA VAL A 39 15.54 -6.29 -3.87
C VAL A 39 15.68 -6.27 -2.34
N LYS A 40 16.56 -5.43 -1.82
CA LYS A 40 16.63 -5.17 -0.37
C LYS A 40 15.56 -4.15 0.01
N LEU A 41 14.55 -4.59 0.76
CA LEU A 41 13.63 -3.68 1.45
C LEU A 41 14.13 -3.38 2.85
N ILE A 42 13.84 -2.18 3.32
CA ILE A 42 14.03 -1.81 4.72
C ILE A 42 12.69 -1.26 5.21
N TYR A 43 11.99 -2.06 5.99
CA TYR A 43 10.78 -1.64 6.68
C TYR A 43 11.15 -0.99 8.00
N SER A 44 10.51 0.12 8.32
CA SER A 44 10.71 0.83 9.58
C SER A 44 9.35 1.15 10.22
N ASN A 45 9.06 0.57 11.38
CA ASN A 45 7.83 0.88 12.10
C ASN A 45 8.05 2.11 13.01
N ARG A 46 7.44 3.23 12.67
CA ARG A 46 7.45 4.47 13.46
C ARG A 46 6.04 4.79 14.02
N LEU A 47 5.17 3.79 14.05
CA LEU A 47 3.89 3.85 14.74
C LEU A 47 4.02 3.39 16.19
N THR A 48 2.99 3.62 16.99
CA THR A 48 2.94 3.25 18.41
C THR A 48 2.37 1.85 18.65
N GLU A 49 2.11 1.09 17.59
CA GLU A 49 1.61 -0.28 17.66
C GLU A 49 2.42 -1.21 16.75
N ASN A 50 2.29 -2.50 16.97
CA ASN A 50 2.95 -3.52 16.15
C ASN A 50 2.42 -3.49 14.71
N VAL A 51 3.32 -3.67 13.75
CA VAL A 51 2.99 -3.78 12.33
C VAL A 51 3.70 -4.98 11.73
N ALA A 52 2.98 -5.78 10.97
CA ALA A 52 3.52 -6.77 10.06
C ALA A 52 3.14 -6.37 8.63
N MET A 53 4.10 -6.36 7.73
CA MET A 53 3.86 -6.05 6.31
C MET A 53 3.97 -7.33 5.48
N THR A 54 3.26 -7.38 4.36
CA THR A 54 3.34 -8.46 3.38
C THR A 54 3.14 -7.90 1.97
N ILE A 55 3.59 -8.66 0.97
CA ILE A 55 3.37 -8.34 -0.44
C ILE A 55 2.52 -9.46 -1.04
N ARG A 56 1.28 -9.14 -1.40
CA ARG A 56 0.30 -10.09 -1.92
C ARG A 56 0.66 -10.51 -3.34
N GLY A 57 0.85 -11.82 -3.54
CA GLY A 57 1.15 -12.40 -4.85
C GLY A 57 2.64 -12.48 -5.20
N LEU A 58 3.54 -11.93 -4.37
CA LEU A 58 4.97 -12.05 -4.59
C LEU A 58 5.43 -13.48 -4.27
N GLN A 59 6.13 -14.11 -5.22
CA GLN A 59 6.65 -15.46 -5.14
C GLN A 59 8.07 -15.44 -4.57
N VAL A 60 8.19 -15.43 -3.27
CA VAL A 60 9.46 -15.50 -2.52
C VAL A 60 9.35 -16.54 -1.41
N PRO A 61 10.48 -17.04 -0.85
CA PRO A 61 10.45 -17.92 0.31
C PRO A 61 9.61 -17.31 1.46
N GLY A 62 8.78 -18.14 2.09
CA GLY A 62 7.84 -17.72 3.15
C GLY A 62 8.44 -16.81 4.23
N PRO A 63 9.64 -17.09 4.78
CA PRO A 63 10.26 -16.22 5.79
C PRO A 63 10.58 -14.80 5.31
N LEU A 64 10.63 -14.57 4.00
CA LEU A 64 10.94 -13.26 3.39
C LEU A 64 9.70 -12.44 3.04
N ILE A 65 8.53 -13.10 2.90
CA ILE A 65 7.30 -12.40 2.50
C ILE A 65 6.73 -11.51 3.62
N GLY A 66 7.08 -11.78 4.86
CA GLY A 66 6.59 -11.04 6.02
C GLY A 66 5.35 -11.66 6.67
N GLY A 67 4.34 -10.84 6.93
CA GLY A 67 3.13 -11.24 7.63
C GLY A 67 3.36 -11.48 9.13
N ALA A 68 2.50 -12.27 9.76
CA ALA A 68 2.48 -12.47 11.22
C ALA A 68 3.82 -12.96 11.82
N ALA A 69 4.61 -13.71 11.04
CA ALA A 69 5.92 -14.20 11.47
C ALA A 69 7.01 -13.12 11.56
N ARG A 70 6.74 -11.92 11.03
CA ARG A 70 7.67 -10.78 10.97
C ARG A 70 7.04 -9.51 11.51
N MET A 71 6.50 -9.59 12.71
CA MET A 71 5.90 -8.48 13.40
C MET A 71 6.98 -7.53 13.92
N MET A 72 6.89 -6.25 13.58
CA MET A 72 7.78 -5.19 14.03
C MET A 72 7.12 -4.40 15.16
N SER A 73 7.75 -4.38 16.32
CA SER A 73 7.38 -3.50 17.43
C SER A 73 7.60 -2.02 17.06
N PRO A 74 7.05 -1.07 17.82
CA PRO A 74 7.38 0.34 17.68
C PRO A 74 8.89 0.58 17.65
N ASN A 75 9.36 1.36 16.69
CA ASN A 75 10.77 1.67 16.40
C ASN A 75 11.64 0.49 15.93
N ALA A 76 11.05 -0.66 15.63
CA ALA A 76 11.77 -1.78 15.04
C ALA A 76 11.89 -1.64 13.51
N ASP A 77 12.97 -2.21 12.98
CA ASP A 77 13.24 -2.31 11.56
C ASP A 77 13.35 -3.78 11.14
N TRP A 78 13.04 -4.07 9.88
CA TRP A 78 13.26 -5.37 9.26
C TRP A 78 13.71 -5.19 7.81
N ALA A 79 14.79 -5.89 7.42
CA ALA A 79 15.45 -5.68 6.13
C ALA A 79 15.62 -6.97 5.33
N PRO A 80 14.55 -7.54 4.74
CA PRO A 80 14.67 -8.70 3.87
C PRO A 80 15.32 -8.36 2.53
N VAL A 81 15.97 -9.36 1.93
CA VAL A 81 16.36 -9.35 0.52
C VAL A 81 15.41 -10.29 -0.23
N LEU A 82 14.69 -9.76 -1.20
CA LEU A 82 13.65 -10.46 -1.96
C LEU A 82 14.18 -10.82 -3.35
N PRO A 83 14.38 -12.11 -3.63
CA PRO A 83 14.73 -12.54 -4.98
C PRO A 83 13.49 -12.50 -5.87
N ILE A 84 13.45 -11.59 -6.83
CA ILE A 84 12.33 -11.44 -7.76
C ILE A 84 12.52 -12.44 -8.90
N ARG A 85 11.76 -13.52 -8.88
CA ARG A 85 11.87 -14.63 -9.85
C ARG A 85 10.48 -15.07 -10.31
N GLN A 86 9.74 -14.13 -10.89
CA GLN A 86 8.40 -14.35 -11.41
C GLN A 86 8.12 -13.45 -12.61
N SER A 87 7.16 -13.82 -13.44
CA SER A 87 6.68 -13.00 -14.55
C SER A 87 6.09 -11.67 -14.05
N ALA A 88 6.03 -10.71 -14.97
CA ALA A 88 5.40 -9.42 -14.73
C ALA A 88 4.01 -9.57 -14.10
N ALA A 89 3.72 -8.75 -13.10
CA ALA A 89 2.46 -8.79 -12.37
C ALA A 89 2.19 -7.47 -11.66
N THR A 90 0.91 -7.13 -11.56
CA THR A 90 0.42 -6.05 -10.69
C THR A 90 0.02 -6.65 -9.35
N LEU A 91 0.79 -6.34 -8.33
CA LEU A 91 0.64 -6.82 -6.97
C LEU A 91 0.41 -5.62 -6.03
N TRP A 92 0.27 -5.89 -4.74
CA TRP A 92 0.18 -4.85 -3.73
C TRP A 92 0.80 -5.28 -2.40
N TYR A 93 1.38 -4.35 -1.67
CA TYR A 93 1.85 -4.56 -0.33
C TYR A 93 0.88 -3.93 0.68
N GLN A 94 0.78 -4.52 1.86
CA GLN A 94 -0.14 -4.06 2.89
C GLN A 94 0.31 -4.49 4.28
N ALA A 95 -0.29 -3.86 5.29
CA ALA A 95 -0.25 -4.39 6.64
C ALA A 95 -1.00 -5.73 6.70
N ASN A 96 -0.42 -6.70 7.41
CA ASN A 96 -0.99 -8.03 7.66
C ASN A 96 -0.80 -8.45 9.13
N THR A 97 -1.00 -7.50 10.03
CA THR A 97 -0.90 -7.69 11.47
C THR A 97 -2.11 -8.46 11.98
N PRO A 98 -1.94 -9.58 12.70
CA PRO A 98 -3.05 -10.32 13.27
C PRO A 98 -4.00 -9.42 14.07
N ASN A 99 -5.30 -9.55 13.83
CA ASN A 99 -6.38 -8.79 14.46
C ASN A 99 -6.31 -7.26 14.29
N ARG A 100 -5.44 -6.76 13.44
CA ARG A 100 -5.23 -5.31 13.17
C ARG A 100 -5.19 -4.97 11.69
N MET A 101 -5.16 -5.98 10.81
CA MET A 101 -4.98 -5.81 9.37
C MET A 101 -6.01 -4.81 8.79
N ALA A 102 -7.29 -5.02 9.04
CA ALA A 102 -8.35 -4.18 8.47
C ALA A 102 -8.17 -2.71 8.85
N LYS A 103 -7.97 -2.42 10.15
CA LYS A 103 -7.72 -1.07 10.66
C LYS A 103 -6.46 -0.43 10.06
N GLN A 104 -5.37 -1.19 10.00
CA GLN A 104 -4.08 -0.66 9.51
C GLN A 104 -4.13 -0.36 8.01
N VAL A 105 -4.74 -1.24 7.21
CA VAL A 105 -4.97 -0.99 5.78
C VAL A 105 -5.92 0.19 5.57
N TYR A 106 -7.01 0.23 6.32
CA TYR A 106 -7.97 1.34 6.26
C TYR A 106 -7.31 2.70 6.56
N ASN A 107 -6.37 2.73 7.50
CA ASN A 107 -5.64 3.95 7.85
C ASN A 107 -4.54 4.34 6.86
N GLY A 108 -4.19 3.48 5.88
CA GLY A 108 -3.29 3.84 4.78
C GLY A 108 -2.04 2.97 4.63
N LEU A 109 -1.90 1.88 5.40
CA LEU A 109 -0.74 0.99 5.26
C LEU A 109 -0.92 0.00 4.10
N ALA A 110 -0.95 0.51 2.89
CA ALA A 110 -0.99 -0.24 1.65
C ALA A 110 -0.35 0.55 0.51
N GLY A 111 0.05 -0.14 -0.54
CA GLY A 111 0.58 0.45 -1.75
C GLY A 111 0.72 -0.58 -2.87
N MET A 112 0.95 -0.11 -4.09
CA MET A 112 1.09 -0.96 -5.27
C MET A 112 2.52 -1.49 -5.39
N TRP A 113 2.63 -2.74 -5.87
CA TRP A 113 3.89 -3.37 -6.21
C TRP A 113 3.80 -3.90 -7.63
N LEU A 114 4.70 -3.46 -8.50
CA LEU A 114 4.75 -3.88 -9.89
C LEU A 114 6.00 -4.72 -10.13
N VAL A 115 5.83 -5.91 -10.67
CA VAL A 115 6.91 -6.70 -11.24
C VAL A 115 6.90 -6.49 -12.74
N GLU A 116 8.04 -6.13 -13.31
CA GLU A 116 8.24 -5.90 -14.74
C GLU A 116 9.19 -6.94 -15.31
N ASP A 117 9.04 -7.25 -16.58
CA ASP A 117 9.93 -8.13 -17.34
C ASP A 117 10.04 -7.70 -18.81
N GLU A 118 10.91 -8.35 -19.58
CA GLU A 118 11.09 -8.04 -20.99
C GLU A 118 9.82 -8.29 -21.84
N VAL A 119 8.98 -9.24 -21.44
CA VAL A 119 7.74 -9.53 -22.15
C VAL A 119 6.77 -8.38 -21.98
N SER A 120 6.53 -7.94 -20.73
CA SER A 120 5.60 -6.85 -20.44
C SER A 120 6.05 -5.52 -21.05
N LYS A 121 7.36 -5.25 -21.04
CA LYS A 121 7.94 -4.04 -21.63
C LYS A 121 7.75 -3.93 -23.14
N ASN A 122 7.74 -5.06 -23.83
CA ASN A 122 7.64 -5.12 -25.30
C ASN A 122 6.19 -5.30 -25.79
N LEU A 123 5.19 -5.26 -24.91
CA LEU A 123 3.79 -5.27 -25.30
C LEU A 123 3.43 -4.00 -26.09
N PRO A 124 2.59 -4.09 -27.15
CA PRO A 124 2.14 -2.93 -27.92
C PRO A 124 1.02 -2.16 -27.20
N ILE A 125 1.29 -1.73 -25.97
CA ILE A 125 0.37 -0.94 -25.12
C ILE A 125 1.15 0.24 -24.51
N PRO A 126 0.46 1.30 -24.05
CA PRO A 126 1.08 2.36 -23.29
C PRO A 126 1.83 1.80 -22.07
N ASN A 127 3.06 2.24 -21.84
CA ASN A 127 3.93 1.71 -20.78
C ASN A 127 4.89 2.74 -20.17
N HIS A 128 4.67 4.03 -20.43
CA HIS A 128 5.43 5.11 -19.81
C HIS A 128 4.78 5.48 -18.48
N TYR A 129 5.27 4.85 -17.40
CA TYR A 129 4.72 5.04 -16.06
C TYR A 129 4.64 6.52 -15.67
N GLY A 130 3.44 6.95 -15.26
CA GLY A 130 3.14 8.33 -14.89
C GLY A 130 2.89 9.29 -16.07
N VAL A 131 2.91 8.80 -17.30
CA VAL A 131 2.63 9.56 -18.52
C VAL A 131 1.41 9.00 -19.24
N ASP A 132 1.45 7.74 -19.62
CA ASP A 132 0.38 7.00 -20.30
C ASP A 132 0.04 5.65 -19.64
N ASP A 133 0.73 5.33 -18.51
CA ASP A 133 0.49 4.17 -17.65
C ASP A 133 0.41 4.66 -16.19
N PHE A 134 -0.79 4.60 -15.61
CA PHE A 134 -1.07 5.13 -14.26
C PHE A 134 -1.52 4.03 -13.30
N PRO A 135 -0.94 3.96 -12.08
CA PRO A 135 -1.45 3.09 -11.03
C PRO A 135 -2.79 3.66 -10.51
N VAL A 136 -3.79 2.80 -10.40
CA VAL A 136 -5.10 3.18 -9.87
C VAL A 136 -5.46 2.27 -8.71
N ILE A 137 -5.63 2.87 -7.52
CA ILE A 137 -6.10 2.19 -6.30
C ILE A 137 -7.46 2.76 -5.96
N ILE A 138 -8.48 1.91 -6.01
CA ILE A 138 -9.87 2.27 -5.68
C ILE A 138 -10.18 1.80 -4.27
N GLN A 139 -10.77 2.67 -3.45
CA GLN A 139 -11.16 2.38 -2.08
C GLN A 139 -12.51 3.03 -1.78
N ASP A 140 -13.23 2.46 -0.81
CA ASP A 140 -14.36 3.10 -0.17
C ASP A 140 -14.04 3.43 1.30
N LYS A 141 -14.53 4.57 1.76
CA LYS A 141 -14.40 5.04 3.14
C LYS A 141 -15.70 5.65 3.63
N ARG A 142 -15.80 5.79 4.95
CA ARG A 142 -16.70 6.75 5.57
C ARG A 142 -15.88 7.96 6.01
N LEU A 143 -16.31 9.13 5.60
CA LEU A 143 -15.72 10.39 6.03
C LEU A 143 -16.77 11.17 6.84
N ASP A 144 -16.35 11.75 7.95
CA ASP A 144 -17.18 12.70 8.68
C ASP A 144 -17.29 14.04 7.92
N ASN A 145 -18.05 14.98 8.48
CA ASN A 145 -18.25 16.31 7.88
C ASN A 145 -16.95 17.15 7.80
N PHE A 146 -15.88 16.71 8.45
CA PHE A 146 -14.57 17.34 8.42
C PHE A 146 -13.58 16.61 7.47
N GLY A 147 -14.04 15.58 6.78
CA GLY A 147 -13.21 14.74 5.90
C GLY A 147 -12.29 13.78 6.63
N THR A 148 -12.59 13.46 7.91
CA THR A 148 -11.84 12.50 8.72
C THR A 148 -12.40 11.10 8.52
N PRO A 149 -11.54 10.08 8.24
CA PRO A 149 -12.01 8.71 8.09
C PRO A 149 -12.57 8.17 9.40
N GLU A 150 -13.77 7.62 9.34
CA GLU A 150 -14.42 6.88 10.41
C GLU A 150 -14.22 5.37 10.20
N TYR A 151 -13.50 4.73 11.11
CA TYR A 151 -13.32 3.28 11.10
C TYR A 151 -14.24 2.63 12.14
N SER A 152 -14.92 1.58 11.71
CA SER A 152 -15.60 0.65 12.62
C SER A 152 -15.15 -0.77 12.30
N GLU A 153 -15.05 -1.61 13.31
CA GLU A 153 -14.73 -3.03 13.09
C GLU A 153 -15.80 -3.64 12.19
N PRO A 154 -15.36 -4.31 11.09
CA PRO A 154 -16.30 -4.91 10.17
C PRO A 154 -17.04 -6.07 10.84
N GLY A 155 -18.35 -6.13 10.63
CA GLY A 155 -19.17 -7.31 10.95
C GLY A 155 -18.95 -8.44 9.95
N SER A 156 -19.81 -9.46 9.98
CA SER A 156 -19.73 -10.62 9.07
C SER A 156 -19.81 -10.28 7.57
N GLY A 157 -20.37 -9.11 7.23
CA GLY A 157 -20.46 -8.62 5.84
C GLY A 157 -19.28 -7.78 5.37
N GLY A 158 -18.25 -7.60 6.20
CA GLY A 158 -17.13 -6.70 5.91
C GLY A 158 -17.46 -5.23 6.19
N PHE A 159 -16.49 -4.35 5.91
CA PHE A 159 -16.67 -2.91 5.96
C PHE A 159 -17.15 -2.40 4.60
N VAL A 160 -18.17 -1.55 4.61
CA VAL A 160 -18.67 -0.86 3.41
C VAL A 160 -18.72 0.62 3.71
N GLY A 161 -17.97 1.40 2.92
CA GLY A 161 -17.96 2.86 2.95
C GLY A 161 -19.05 3.47 2.09
N ASP A 162 -19.23 4.77 2.21
CA ASP A 162 -20.17 5.58 1.43
C ASP A 162 -19.48 6.57 0.48
N THR A 163 -18.17 6.69 0.60
CA THR A 163 -17.34 7.61 -0.20
C THR A 163 -16.30 6.84 -1.00
N LEU A 164 -16.41 6.89 -2.33
CA LEU A 164 -15.45 6.29 -3.23
C LEU A 164 -14.24 7.19 -3.42
N LEU A 165 -13.06 6.60 -3.29
CA LEU A 165 -11.78 7.28 -3.48
C LEU A 165 -10.96 6.58 -4.56
N VAL A 166 -10.23 7.35 -5.34
CA VAL A 166 -9.23 6.88 -6.29
C VAL A 166 -7.89 7.49 -5.92
N ASN A 167 -6.89 6.66 -5.69
CA ASN A 167 -5.58 7.07 -5.19
C ASN A 167 -5.65 7.97 -3.94
N GLY A 168 -6.62 7.71 -3.06
CA GLY A 168 -6.84 8.46 -1.83
C GLY A 168 -7.55 9.81 -2.00
N VAL A 169 -8.14 10.10 -3.14
CA VAL A 169 -8.82 11.37 -3.42
C VAL A 169 -10.23 11.11 -3.96
N GLN A 170 -11.19 11.93 -3.51
CA GLN A 170 -12.55 11.91 -4.03
C GLN A 170 -12.60 12.63 -5.40
N SER A 171 -13.18 11.96 -6.39
CA SER A 171 -13.39 12.50 -7.74
C SER A 171 -12.13 13.10 -8.40
N PRO A 172 -11.00 12.37 -8.44
CA PRO A 172 -9.82 12.84 -9.17
C PRO A 172 -10.08 12.83 -10.68
N TYR A 173 -9.29 13.59 -11.41
CA TYR A 173 -9.27 13.57 -12.87
C TYR A 173 -7.83 13.34 -13.36
N VAL A 174 -7.71 12.85 -14.58
CA VAL A 174 -6.45 12.73 -15.33
C VAL A 174 -6.61 13.54 -16.59
N GLU A 175 -5.68 14.45 -16.84
CA GLU A 175 -5.59 15.15 -18.12
C GLU A 175 -4.90 14.21 -19.13
N VAL A 176 -5.53 14.02 -20.28
CA VAL A 176 -5.07 13.17 -21.39
C VAL A 176 -4.80 13.98 -22.63
#